data_402c72d9c027d764cf8bd7dc3fcaa3a3
#
_entry.id   402c72d9c027d764cf8bd7dc3fcaa3a3
#
_cell.length_a   1.000
_cell.length_b   1.000
_cell.length_c   1.000
_cell.angle_alpha   90.00
_cell.angle_beta   90.00
_cell.angle_gamma   90.00
#
_symmetry.space_group_name_H-M   'P 1'
#
loop_
_entity.id
_entity.type
_entity.pdbx_description
1 polymer ?
#
loop_
_entity_poly.entity_id
_entity_poly.type
_entity_poly.pdbx_seq_one_letter_code
_entity_poly.pdbx_strand_id
1 'polypeptide(L)'
;MNDGTDYRAILASDTPLIDVRAPIEFAQGAMPAALNLPLMNDDERQRVGTCYKQQGQQAAIVLGHQLVSGTIRAERIHAWAEFARANPRGYLYCF
;
A
#
# COMPACT_ATOMS: atom_id res chain seq x y z
N MET A 1 14.20 -17.69 -2.70
CA MET A 1 14.23 -17.03 -3.47
C MET A 1 14.65 -16.04 -3.56
N ASN A 2 15.18 -15.84 -3.98
CA ASN A 2 15.52 -14.58 -4.16
C ASN A 2 15.36 -14.24 -5.57
N ASP A 3 14.57 -13.36 -5.84
CA ASP A 3 14.35 -12.80 -7.16
C ASP A 3 15.39 -11.76 -7.51
N GLY A 4 16.52 -11.73 -6.80
CA GLY A 4 17.56 -10.76 -7.02
C GLY A 4 17.39 -9.48 -6.21
N THR A 5 16.37 -9.38 -5.39
CA THR A 5 16.16 -8.18 -4.57
C THR A 5 17.12 -8.17 -3.39
N ASP A 6 17.87 -7.09 -3.25
CA ASP A 6 18.75 -6.87 -2.12
C ASP A 6 18.19 -5.74 -1.27
N TYR A 7 17.55 -6.09 -0.16
CA TYR A 7 16.91 -5.12 0.71
C TYR A 7 17.90 -4.15 1.35
N ARG A 8 19.13 -4.59 1.61
CA ARG A 8 20.16 -3.71 2.16
C ARG A 8 20.55 -2.64 1.14
N ALA A 9 20.69 -3.03 -0.11
CA ALA A 9 21.03 -2.08 -1.17
C ALA A 9 19.89 -1.09 -1.38
N ILE A 10 18.63 -1.54 -1.32
CA ILE A 10 17.47 -0.67 -1.45
C ILE A 10 17.46 0.38 -0.35
N LEU A 11 17.65 -0.03 0.92
CA LEU A 11 17.66 0.88 2.05
C LEU A 11 18.84 1.84 2.01
N ALA A 12 20.01 1.36 1.59
CA ALA A 12 21.22 2.18 1.57
C ALA A 12 21.25 3.17 0.41
N SER A 13 20.56 2.90 -0.68
CA SER A 13 20.63 3.69 -1.90
C SER A 13 19.51 4.72 -2.04
N ASP A 14 18.67 4.89 -1.02
CA ASP A 14 17.51 5.78 -1.09
C ASP A 14 16.62 5.47 -2.30
N THR A 15 16.49 4.18 -2.63
CA THR A 15 15.62 3.76 -3.71
C THR A 15 14.19 4.26 -3.46
N PRO A 16 13.53 4.87 -4.46
CA PRO A 16 12.16 5.32 -4.28
C PRO A 16 11.22 4.18 -3.92
N LEU A 17 10.40 4.39 -2.89
CA LEU A 17 9.48 3.39 -2.36
C LEU A 17 8.08 3.94 -2.24
N ILE A 18 7.08 3.12 -2.52
CA ILE A 18 5.69 3.40 -2.16
C ILE A 18 5.30 2.49 -1.01
N ASP A 19 4.79 3.10 0.06
CA ASP A 19 4.11 2.38 1.13
C ASP A 19 2.61 2.46 0.86
N VAL A 20 1.98 1.32 0.60
CA VAL A 20 0.55 1.25 0.25
C VAL A 20 -0.34 0.99 1.46
N ARG A 21 0.24 0.99 2.67
CA ARG A 21 -0.53 0.83 3.91
C ARG A 21 -1.35 2.09 4.19
N ALA A 22 -2.33 1.95 5.10
CA ALA A 22 -3.12 3.11 5.53
C ALA A 22 -2.23 4.19 6.16
N PRO A 23 -2.62 5.47 6.08
CA PRO A 23 -1.78 6.57 6.59
C PRO A 23 -1.39 6.43 8.06
N ILE A 24 -2.28 5.92 8.91
CA ILE A 24 -1.95 5.73 10.33
C ILE A 24 -0.83 4.70 10.51
N GLU A 25 -0.80 3.66 9.69
CA GLU A 25 0.26 2.65 9.74
C GLU A 25 1.58 3.24 9.27
N PHE A 26 1.54 4.07 8.22
CA PHE A 26 2.72 4.77 7.73
C PHE A 26 3.29 5.71 8.80
N ALA A 27 2.42 6.40 9.52
CA ALA A 27 2.85 7.32 10.57
C ALA A 27 3.51 6.62 11.75
N GLN A 28 3.17 5.34 11.99
CA GLN A 28 3.77 4.56 13.07
C GLN A 28 5.17 4.05 12.74
N GLY A 29 5.55 4.08 11.49
CA GLY A 29 6.87 3.68 11.04
C GLY A 29 6.86 3.23 9.60
N ALA A 30 7.85 3.67 8.83
CA ALA A 30 7.97 3.35 7.41
C ALA A 30 9.44 3.23 7.03
N MET A 31 9.71 2.64 5.88
CA MET A 31 11.07 2.58 5.36
C MET A 31 11.54 3.97 4.98
N PRO A 32 12.86 4.24 5.09
CA PRO A 32 13.42 5.51 4.64
C PRO A 32 13.05 5.79 3.18
N ALA A 33 12.79 7.05 2.88
CA ALA A 33 12.44 7.53 1.54
C ALA A 33 11.12 6.99 1.01
N ALA A 34 10.28 6.36 1.83
CA ALA A 34 8.98 5.87 1.39
C ALA A 34 7.97 7.02 1.27
N LEU A 35 7.19 6.98 0.20
CA LEU A 35 6.04 7.85 0.01
C LEU A 35 4.78 7.05 0.31
N ASN A 36 3.87 7.61 1.10
CA ASN A 36 2.62 6.92 1.40
C ASN A 36 1.58 7.20 0.31
N LEU A 37 1.28 6.17 -0.48
CA LEU A 37 0.19 6.19 -1.46
C LEU A 37 -0.74 5.03 -1.12
N PRO A 38 -1.64 5.21 -0.14
CA PRO A 38 -2.38 4.08 0.42
C PRO A 38 -3.43 3.51 -0.52
N LEU A 39 -3.61 2.20 -0.46
CA LEU A 39 -4.73 1.53 -1.11
C LEU A 39 -6.04 1.86 -0.40
N MET A 40 -6.01 1.89 0.93
CA MET A 40 -7.15 2.23 1.78
C MET A 40 -6.78 3.36 2.72
N ASN A 41 -7.73 4.28 2.95
CA ASN A 41 -7.55 5.27 4.01
C ASN A 41 -7.74 4.62 5.38
N ASP A 42 -7.54 5.38 6.45
CA ASP A 42 -7.60 4.84 7.81
C ASP A 42 -8.97 4.27 8.16
N ASP A 43 -10.04 4.96 7.78
CA ASP A 43 -11.39 4.50 8.03
C ASP A 43 -11.69 3.20 7.28
N GLU A 44 -11.35 3.13 6.02
CA GLU A 44 -11.55 1.93 5.21
C GLU A 44 -10.76 0.74 5.77
N ARG A 45 -9.51 0.99 6.16
CA ARG A 45 -8.65 -0.05 6.74
C ARG A 45 -9.25 -0.57 8.05
N GLN A 46 -9.76 0.33 8.88
CA GLN A 46 -10.40 -0.06 10.14
C GLN A 46 -11.65 -0.88 9.90
N ARG A 47 -12.49 -0.47 8.95
CA ARG A 47 -13.72 -1.18 8.61
C ARG A 47 -13.46 -2.58 8.10
N VAL A 48 -12.48 -2.72 7.21
CA VAL A 48 -12.08 -4.03 6.66
C VAL A 48 -11.50 -4.90 7.77
N GLY A 49 -10.63 -4.35 8.62
CA GLY A 49 -10.05 -5.09 9.73
C GLY A 49 -11.08 -5.58 10.74
N THR A 50 -12.05 -4.73 11.07
CA THR A 50 -13.15 -5.11 11.97
C THR A 50 -14.01 -6.22 11.33
N CYS A 51 -14.32 -6.08 10.05
CA CYS A 51 -15.07 -7.09 9.32
C CYS A 51 -14.35 -8.43 9.29
N TYR A 52 -13.04 -8.40 9.10
CA TYR A 52 -12.22 -9.61 9.14
C TYR A 52 -12.35 -10.34 10.48
N LYS A 53 -12.24 -9.58 11.58
CA LYS A 53 -12.31 -10.16 12.93
C LYS A 53 -13.70 -10.70 13.27
N GLN A 54 -14.75 -10.05 12.82
CA GLN A 54 -16.11 -10.40 13.17
C GLN A 54 -16.76 -11.39 12.21
N GLN A 55 -16.44 -11.33 10.93
CA GLN A 55 -17.15 -12.07 9.89
C GLN A 55 -16.22 -12.93 9.04
N GLY A 56 -14.91 -12.85 9.20
CA GLY A 56 -13.94 -13.67 8.51
C GLY A 56 -13.42 -13.10 7.21
N GLN A 57 -12.53 -13.85 6.58
CA GLN A 57 -11.75 -13.40 5.45
C GLN A 57 -12.61 -13.06 4.21
N GLN A 58 -13.56 -13.92 3.89
CA GLN A 58 -14.38 -13.71 2.68
C GLN A 58 -15.20 -12.44 2.77
N ALA A 59 -15.81 -12.19 3.92
CA ALA A 59 -16.59 -10.96 4.12
C ALA A 59 -15.69 -9.72 4.04
N ALA A 60 -14.49 -9.79 4.59
CA ALA A 60 -13.53 -8.69 4.53
C ALA A 60 -13.09 -8.40 3.09
N ILE A 61 -12.87 -9.43 2.27
CA ILE A 61 -12.51 -9.26 0.86
C ILE A 61 -13.63 -8.56 0.10
N VAL A 62 -14.86 -8.99 0.31
CA VAL A 62 -16.02 -8.36 -0.34
C VAL A 62 -16.14 -6.90 0.06
N LEU A 63 -16.03 -6.61 1.35
CA LEU A 63 -16.09 -5.22 1.84
C LEU A 63 -14.96 -4.38 1.24
N GLY A 64 -13.74 -4.91 1.21
CA GLY A 64 -12.61 -4.20 0.62
C GLY A 64 -12.85 -3.82 -0.83
N HIS A 65 -13.40 -4.74 -1.63
CA HIS A 65 -13.74 -4.46 -3.02
C HIS A 65 -14.86 -3.43 -3.16
N GLN A 66 -15.78 -3.38 -2.22
CA GLN A 66 -16.86 -2.38 -2.23
C GLN A 66 -16.34 -1.00 -1.88
N LEU A 67 -15.44 -0.90 -0.89
CA LEU A 67 -14.91 0.38 -0.42
C LEU A 67 -13.91 0.98 -1.40
N VAL A 68 -13.08 0.14 -2.03
CA VAL A 68 -12.07 0.58 -2.99
C VAL A 68 -12.52 0.15 -4.39
N SER A 69 -13.37 0.94 -5.00
CA SER A 69 -13.96 0.61 -6.30
C SER A 69 -14.20 1.88 -7.12
N GLY A 70 -14.53 1.70 -8.39
CA GLY A 70 -14.92 2.79 -9.27
C GLY A 70 -13.87 3.90 -9.35
N THR A 71 -14.31 5.14 -9.22
CA THR A 71 -13.44 6.32 -9.32
C THR A 71 -12.35 6.34 -8.25
N ILE A 72 -12.69 5.94 -7.02
CA ILE A 72 -11.73 5.91 -5.92
C ILE A 72 -10.58 4.98 -6.25
N ARG A 73 -10.89 3.78 -6.72
CA ARG A 73 -9.88 2.81 -7.12
C ARG A 73 -9.01 3.34 -8.27
N ALA A 74 -9.67 3.93 -9.27
CA ALA A 74 -8.97 4.47 -10.43
C ALA A 74 -8.00 5.58 -10.04
N GLU A 75 -8.40 6.47 -9.14
CA GLU A 75 -7.54 7.55 -8.66
C GLU A 75 -6.32 7.03 -7.91
N ARG A 76 -6.51 6.03 -7.05
CA ARG A 76 -5.41 5.46 -6.28
C ARG A 76 -4.42 4.70 -7.15
N ILE A 77 -4.92 3.94 -8.12
CA ILE A 77 -4.08 3.25 -9.10
C ILE A 77 -3.34 4.24 -9.98
N HIS A 78 -4.00 5.33 -10.37
CA HIS A 78 -3.37 6.39 -11.16
C HIS A 78 -2.18 7.00 -10.41
N ALA A 79 -2.33 7.26 -9.11
CA ALA A 79 -1.24 7.80 -8.29
C ALA A 79 -0.04 6.85 -8.27
N TRP A 80 -0.29 5.54 -8.16
CA TRP A 80 0.78 4.54 -8.21
C TRP A 80 1.46 4.52 -9.59
N ALA A 81 0.66 4.60 -10.66
CA ALA A 81 1.18 4.60 -12.01
C ALA A 81 2.04 5.84 -12.30
N GLU A 82 1.64 6.99 -11.79
CA GLU A 82 2.42 8.22 -11.91
C GLU A 82 3.76 8.09 -11.18
N PHE A 83 3.74 7.54 -9.96
CA PHE A 83 4.97 7.29 -9.23
C PHE A 83 5.88 6.33 -10.00
N ALA A 84 5.34 5.24 -10.51
CA ALA A 84 6.12 4.24 -11.24
C ALA A 84 6.75 4.84 -12.51
N ARG A 85 6.02 5.72 -13.19
CA ARG A 85 6.53 6.39 -14.39
C ARG A 85 7.69 7.32 -14.06
N ALA A 86 7.59 8.05 -12.94
CA ALA A 86 8.62 8.97 -12.51
C ALA A 86 9.81 8.27 -11.86
N ASN A 87 9.62 7.05 -11.37
CA ASN A 87 10.64 6.31 -10.61
C ASN A 87 10.75 4.87 -11.10
N PRO A 88 11.34 4.64 -12.31
CA PRO A 88 11.37 3.29 -12.91
C PRO A 88 12.03 2.23 -12.06
N ARG A 89 12.88 2.62 -11.09
CA ARG A 89 13.56 1.70 -10.18
C ARG A 89 12.91 1.64 -8.81
N GLY A 90 11.74 2.24 -8.66
CA GLY A 90 11.03 2.25 -7.40
C GLY A 90 10.40 0.90 -7.08
N TYR A 91 10.07 0.72 -5.81
CA TYR A 91 9.38 -0.46 -5.31
C TYR A 91 8.15 -0.06 -4.52
N LEU A 92 7.22 -0.99 -4.45
CA LEU A 92 6.01 -0.80 -3.67
C LEU A 92 5.98 -1.89 -2.59
N TYR A 93 5.54 -1.55 -1.39
CA TYR A 93 5.48 -2.52 -0.33
C TYR A 93 4.24 -2.33 0.56
N CYS A 94 3.84 -3.44 1.17
CA CYS A 94 2.78 -3.51 2.17
C CYS A 94 3.17 -4.58 3.18
N PHE A 95 3.09 -4.27 4.45
CA PHE A 95 3.37 -5.26 5.49
C PHE A 95 2.09 -5.79 6.10
#